data_fa1c789eb892ae839968e4477fe7d3d3
#
_entry.id   fa1c789eb892ae839968e4477fe7d3d3
#
_cell.length_a   1.000
_cell.length_b   1.000
_cell.length_c   1.000
_cell.angle_alpha   90.00
_cell.angle_beta   90.00
_cell.angle_gamma   90.00
#
_symmetry.space_group_name_H-M   'P 1'
#
loop_
_entity.id
_entity.type
_entity.pdbx_description
1 polymer ?
#
loop_
_entity_poly.entity_id
_entity_poly.type
_entity_poly.pdbx_seq_one_letter_code
_entity_poly.pdbx_strand_id
1 'polypeptide(L)'
;MSDRGSAGLSVVLLTPVVLALMAFAVLAGRIGTADQDVVSAAQAAARAASLRQGGGVADADARRAAEETLRGAGIECTSTSVETAVGPAEVTATVSCAVKLSDLVDLALPGQTTITASASAPVDVYRGGS
;
A
#
# COMPACT_ATOMS: atom_id res chain seq x y z
N MET A 1 -27.03 -10.16 -46.25
CA MET A 1 -28.00 -10.06 -45.14
C MET A 1 -27.49 -10.70 -43.86
N SER A 2 -26.62 -11.68 -43.94
CA SER A 2 -26.00 -12.35 -42.81
C SER A 2 -25.06 -11.43 -42.01
N ASP A 3 -24.49 -10.35 -42.62
CA ASP A 3 -23.53 -9.48 -41.99
C ASP A 3 -24.13 -8.59 -40.88
N ARG A 4 -25.40 -8.23 -40.99
CA ARG A 4 -26.07 -7.39 -39.98
C ARG A 4 -26.40 -8.22 -38.71
N GLY A 5 -26.74 -9.48 -38.83
CA GLY A 5 -26.97 -10.34 -37.71
C GLY A 5 -25.69 -10.75 -37.00
N SER A 6 -24.60 -10.97 -37.75
CA SER A 6 -23.30 -11.32 -37.18
C SER A 6 -22.66 -10.16 -36.47
N ALA A 7 -22.83 -8.92 -36.94
CA ALA A 7 -22.32 -7.73 -36.27
C ALA A 7 -23.01 -7.50 -34.93
N GLY A 8 -24.35 -7.65 -34.88
CA GLY A 8 -25.12 -7.54 -33.65
C GLY A 8 -24.75 -8.61 -32.62
N LEU A 9 -24.59 -9.86 -33.09
CA LEU A 9 -24.19 -10.97 -32.24
C LEU A 9 -22.77 -10.77 -31.69
N SER A 10 -21.84 -10.26 -32.51
CA SER A 10 -20.47 -9.97 -32.09
C SER A 10 -20.44 -8.90 -31.01
N VAL A 11 -21.25 -7.86 -31.12
CA VAL A 11 -21.34 -6.80 -30.09
C VAL A 11 -21.86 -7.37 -28.78
N VAL A 12 -22.89 -8.21 -28.82
CA VAL A 12 -23.47 -8.85 -27.63
C VAL A 12 -22.47 -9.75 -26.94
N LEU A 13 -21.66 -10.49 -27.69
CA LEU A 13 -20.64 -11.37 -27.13
C LEU A 13 -19.40 -10.60 -26.61
N LEU A 14 -19.06 -9.49 -27.24
CA LEU A 14 -17.88 -8.69 -26.84
C LEU A 14 -18.16 -7.80 -25.62
N THR A 15 -19.39 -7.36 -25.45
CA THR A 15 -19.75 -6.45 -24.35
C THR A 15 -19.38 -7.01 -22.96
N PRO A 16 -19.73 -8.25 -22.59
CA PRO A 16 -19.35 -8.76 -21.27
C PRO A 16 -17.83 -8.92 -21.10
N VAL A 17 -17.13 -9.24 -22.19
CA VAL A 17 -15.66 -9.36 -22.15
C VAL A 17 -15.01 -8.00 -21.88
N VAL A 18 -15.48 -6.94 -22.56
CA VAL A 18 -14.97 -5.57 -22.36
C VAL A 18 -15.26 -5.10 -20.92
N LEU A 19 -16.47 -5.37 -20.43
CA LEU A 19 -16.83 -5.02 -19.05
C LEU A 19 -15.96 -5.74 -18.02
N ALA A 20 -15.69 -7.02 -18.26
CA ALA A 20 -14.81 -7.81 -17.39
C ALA A 20 -13.38 -7.27 -17.39
N LEU A 21 -12.87 -6.87 -18.56
CA LEU A 21 -11.53 -6.27 -18.67
C LEU A 21 -11.46 -4.91 -17.97
N MET A 22 -12.50 -4.09 -18.10
CA MET A 22 -12.57 -2.81 -17.38
C MET A 22 -12.61 -3.01 -15.87
N ALA A 23 -13.42 -3.94 -15.40
CA ALA A 23 -13.48 -4.26 -13.97
C ALA A 23 -12.13 -4.75 -13.45
N PHE A 24 -11.45 -5.59 -14.21
CA PHE A 24 -10.12 -6.08 -13.86
C PHE A 24 -9.09 -4.93 -13.82
N ALA A 25 -9.13 -4.02 -14.78
CA ALA A 25 -8.22 -2.87 -14.82
C ALA A 25 -8.42 -1.95 -13.61
N VAL A 26 -9.68 -1.71 -13.22
CA VAL A 26 -9.99 -0.89 -12.03
C VAL A 26 -9.48 -1.59 -10.77
N LEU A 27 -9.69 -2.89 -10.66
CA LEU A 27 -9.21 -3.66 -9.51
C LEU A 27 -7.68 -3.61 -9.40
N ALA A 28 -6.99 -3.85 -10.51
CA ALA A 28 -5.53 -3.79 -10.54
C ALA A 28 -5.02 -2.39 -10.16
N GLY A 29 -5.68 -1.34 -10.64
CA GLY A 29 -5.35 0.04 -10.29
C GLY A 29 -5.51 0.32 -8.80
N ARG A 30 -6.58 -0.18 -8.18
CA ARG A 30 -6.81 0.02 -6.74
C ARG A 30 -5.77 -0.71 -5.89
N ILE A 31 -5.38 -1.92 -6.27
CA ILE A 31 -4.32 -2.66 -5.57
C ILE A 31 -2.99 -1.91 -5.68
N GLY A 32 -2.67 -1.40 -6.88
CA GLY A 32 -1.44 -0.63 -7.10
C GLY A 32 -1.40 0.65 -6.28
N THR A 33 -2.54 1.34 -6.12
CA THR A 33 -2.63 2.55 -5.30
C THR A 33 -2.40 2.21 -3.83
N ALA A 34 -3.03 1.14 -3.33
CA ALA A 34 -2.85 0.70 -1.95
C ALA A 34 -1.39 0.33 -1.66
N ASP A 35 -0.71 -0.30 -2.61
CA ASP A 35 0.71 -0.62 -2.49
C ASP A 35 1.56 0.66 -2.36
N GLN A 36 1.29 1.67 -3.17
CA GLN A 36 1.98 2.97 -3.09
C GLN A 36 1.73 3.68 -1.76
N ASP A 37 0.52 3.56 -1.22
CA ASP A 37 0.18 4.16 0.06
C ASP A 37 0.96 3.50 1.21
N VAL A 38 1.15 2.18 1.16
CA VAL A 38 1.98 1.47 2.14
C VAL A 38 3.46 1.85 1.98
N VAL A 39 3.94 2.03 0.75
CA VAL A 39 5.30 2.54 0.49
C VAL A 39 5.47 3.94 1.11
N SER A 40 4.48 4.82 0.93
CA SER A 40 4.50 6.16 1.53
C SER A 40 4.53 6.09 3.06
N ALA A 41 3.77 5.17 3.64
CA ALA A 41 3.77 4.94 5.08
C ALA A 41 5.14 4.45 5.57
N ALA A 42 5.79 3.57 4.81
CA ALA A 42 7.15 3.10 5.13
C ALA A 42 8.17 4.24 5.07
N GLN A 43 8.05 5.13 4.10
CA GLN A 43 8.91 6.32 4.01
C GLN A 43 8.70 7.26 5.19
N ALA A 44 7.45 7.50 5.58
CA ALA A 44 7.14 8.33 6.74
C ALA A 44 7.68 7.70 8.03
N ALA A 45 7.54 6.39 8.18
CA ALA A 45 8.08 5.66 9.32
C ALA A 45 9.62 5.74 9.39
N ALA A 46 10.28 5.55 8.26
CA ALA A 46 11.73 5.63 8.18
C ALA A 46 12.24 7.03 8.55
N ARG A 47 11.57 8.07 8.07
CA ARG A 47 11.91 9.46 8.42
C ARG A 47 11.71 9.73 9.90
N ALA A 48 10.60 9.30 10.46
CA ALA A 48 10.32 9.47 11.88
C ALA A 48 11.36 8.76 12.74
N ALA A 49 11.73 7.52 12.36
CA ALA A 49 12.75 6.77 13.06
C ALA A 49 14.15 7.40 12.94
N SER A 50 14.47 7.99 11.78
CA SER A 50 15.77 8.62 11.56
C SER A 50 15.98 9.89 12.38
N LEU A 51 14.90 10.57 12.74
CA LEU A 51 14.96 11.77 13.58
C LEU A 51 15.18 11.45 15.06
N ARG A 52 14.87 10.22 15.47
CA ARG A 52 15.03 9.76 16.84
C ARG A 52 16.10 8.68 16.89
N GLN A 53 17.24 9.02 17.39
CA GLN A 53 18.33 8.06 17.49
C GLN A 53 18.18 7.22 18.75
N GLY A 54 17.93 5.93 18.53
CA GLY A 54 18.02 4.91 19.55
C GLY A 54 16.76 4.66 20.38
N GLY A 55 16.44 3.41 20.50
CA GLY A 55 15.48 2.87 21.46
C GLY A 55 14.04 2.80 20.99
N GLY A 56 13.18 2.35 21.89
CA GLY A 56 11.77 2.11 21.64
C GLY A 56 10.93 3.32 21.26
N VAL A 57 11.45 4.54 21.50
CA VAL A 57 10.78 5.79 21.10
C VAL A 57 10.77 5.94 19.58
N ALA A 58 11.87 5.54 18.92
CA ALA A 58 11.95 5.57 17.47
C ALA A 58 10.91 4.63 16.82
N ASP A 59 10.74 3.44 17.39
CA ASP A 59 9.73 2.48 16.90
C ASP A 59 8.31 3.00 17.09
N ALA A 60 8.02 3.63 18.22
CA ALA A 60 6.70 4.21 18.49
C ALA A 60 6.39 5.36 17.55
N ASP A 61 7.37 6.24 17.28
CA ASP A 61 7.21 7.36 16.36
C ASP A 61 7.07 6.86 14.91
N ALA A 62 7.84 5.85 14.52
CA ALA A 62 7.73 5.23 13.21
C ALA A 62 6.35 4.63 12.98
N ARG A 63 5.85 3.90 13.96
CA ARG A 63 4.51 3.30 13.90
C ARG A 63 3.42 4.36 13.79
N ARG A 64 3.51 5.41 14.60
CA ARG A 64 2.55 6.52 14.55
C ARG A 64 2.55 7.18 13.18
N ALA A 65 3.72 7.48 12.63
CA ALA A 65 3.85 8.10 11.32
C ALA A 65 3.25 7.22 10.22
N ALA A 66 3.50 5.91 10.27
CA ALA A 66 2.93 4.97 9.32
C ALA A 66 1.41 4.91 9.41
N GLU A 67 0.88 4.80 10.62
CA GLU A 67 -0.56 4.75 10.86
C GLU A 67 -1.27 6.03 10.42
N GLU A 68 -0.69 7.20 10.68
CA GLU A 68 -1.24 8.48 10.25
C GLU A 68 -1.24 8.59 8.72
N THR A 69 -0.18 8.14 8.05
CA THR A 69 -0.09 8.16 6.60
C THR A 69 -1.13 7.25 5.97
N LEU A 70 -1.30 6.04 6.50
CA LEU A 70 -2.30 5.09 6.00
C LEU A 70 -3.72 5.62 6.22
N ARG A 71 -3.98 6.20 7.38
CA ARG A 71 -5.29 6.80 7.68
C ARG A 71 -5.59 7.96 6.75
N GLY A 72 -4.61 8.82 6.49
CA GLY A 72 -4.74 9.94 5.55
C GLY A 72 -5.01 9.49 4.12
N ALA A 73 -4.53 8.31 3.73
CA ALA A 73 -4.80 7.71 2.43
C ALA A 73 -6.14 6.97 2.36
N GLY A 74 -6.86 6.86 3.49
CA GLY A 74 -8.15 6.15 3.54
C GLY A 74 -8.02 4.64 3.61
N ILE A 75 -6.85 4.13 4.00
CA ILE A 75 -6.63 2.68 4.13
C ILE A 75 -6.87 2.26 5.57
N GLU A 76 -7.79 1.31 5.74
CA GLU A 76 -8.06 0.69 7.03
C GLU A 76 -7.37 -0.67 7.09
N CYS A 77 -6.31 -0.74 7.87
CA CYS A 77 -5.61 -2.00 8.11
C CYS A 77 -6.27 -2.75 9.26
N THR A 78 -6.56 -4.03 9.07
CA THR A 78 -7.03 -4.90 10.18
C THR A 78 -5.92 -5.14 11.18
N SER A 79 -4.67 -5.17 10.69
CA SER A 79 -3.49 -5.19 11.53
C SER A 79 -2.37 -4.43 10.82
N THR A 80 -1.62 -3.67 11.58
CA THR A 80 -0.46 -2.93 11.08
C THR A 80 0.75 -3.33 11.91
N SER A 81 1.84 -3.70 11.25
CA SER A 81 3.11 -3.92 11.91
C SER A 81 4.17 -3.03 11.29
N VAL A 82 5.02 -2.46 12.12
CA VAL A 82 6.12 -1.61 11.69
C VAL A 82 7.38 -2.11 12.37
N GLU A 83 8.36 -2.49 11.57
CA GLU A 83 9.67 -2.92 12.04
C GLU A 83 10.72 -1.92 11.58
N THR A 84 11.59 -1.52 12.48
CA THR A 84 12.69 -0.63 12.16
C THR A 84 14.02 -1.34 12.36
N ALA A 85 14.93 -1.17 11.40
CA ALA A 85 16.28 -1.66 11.47
C ALA A 85 17.24 -0.47 11.37
N VAL A 86 18.03 -0.26 12.41
CA VAL A 86 18.97 0.85 12.47
C VAL A 86 20.33 0.38 11.96
N GLY A 87 20.77 0.96 10.85
CA GLY A 87 22.09 0.75 10.30
C GLY A 87 23.03 1.89 10.69
N PRO A 88 24.33 1.78 10.31
CA PRO A 88 25.31 2.82 10.64
C PRO A 88 25.08 4.15 9.92
N ALA A 89 24.43 4.13 8.76
CA ALA A 89 24.22 5.32 7.95
C ALA A 89 22.75 5.54 7.55
N GLU A 90 21.88 4.56 7.80
CA GLU A 90 20.48 4.63 7.40
C GLU A 90 19.59 3.83 8.36
N VAL A 91 18.35 4.23 8.43
CA VAL A 91 17.30 3.48 9.12
C VAL A 91 16.33 2.95 8.07
N THR A 92 16.06 1.66 8.12
CA THR A 92 15.08 1.01 7.26
C THR A 92 13.83 0.72 8.06
N ALA A 93 12.68 1.14 7.56
CA ALA A 93 11.39 0.82 8.14
C ALA A 93 10.62 -0.08 7.20
N THR A 94 10.06 -1.16 7.72
CA THR A 94 9.20 -2.08 7.00
C THR A 94 7.80 -2.00 7.59
N VAL A 95 6.83 -1.66 6.75
CA VAL A 95 5.43 -1.53 7.13
C VAL A 95 4.64 -2.64 6.47
N SER A 96 3.88 -3.38 7.25
CA SER A 96 2.96 -4.40 6.77
C SER A 96 1.55 -4.03 7.18
N CYS A 97 0.64 -4.01 6.22
CA CYS A 97 -0.77 -3.67 6.43
C CYS A 97 -1.62 -4.80 5.89
N ALA A 98 -2.41 -5.42 6.76
CA ALA A 98 -3.40 -6.42 6.35
C ALA A 98 -4.72 -5.71 6.06
N VAL A 99 -5.20 -5.83 4.84
CA VAL A 99 -6.42 -5.16 4.35
C VAL A 99 -7.43 -6.22 3.95
N LYS A 100 -8.69 -6.01 4.30
CA LYS A 100 -9.76 -6.86 3.81
C LYS A 100 -9.99 -6.62 2.32
N LEU A 101 -10.17 -7.70 1.57
CA LEU A 101 -10.44 -7.59 0.14
C LEU A 101 -11.75 -6.84 -0.15
N SER A 102 -12.72 -6.94 0.74
CA SER A 102 -13.98 -6.19 0.63
C SER A 102 -13.78 -4.67 0.69
N ASP A 103 -12.78 -4.19 1.43
CA ASP A 103 -12.50 -2.76 1.54
C ASP A 103 -11.80 -2.21 0.29
N LEU A 104 -11.10 -3.08 -0.46
CA LEU A 104 -10.41 -2.68 -1.69
C LEU A 104 -11.35 -2.59 -2.90
N VAL A 105 -12.43 -3.37 -2.93
CA VAL A 105 -13.21 -3.57 -4.14
C VAL A 105 -14.70 -3.25 -3.99
N ASP A 106 -15.17 -2.83 -2.85
CA ASP A 106 -16.60 -2.62 -2.55
C ASP A 106 -17.49 -3.83 -2.91
N LEU A 107 -16.89 -5.01 -2.94
CA LEU A 107 -17.58 -6.28 -3.15
C LEU A 107 -17.39 -7.12 -1.88
N ALA A 108 -18.41 -7.86 -1.51
CA ALA A 108 -18.35 -8.73 -0.33
C ALA A 108 -17.47 -9.95 -0.61
N LEU A 109 -16.17 -9.73 -0.83
CA LEU A 109 -15.21 -10.80 -1.04
C LEU A 109 -14.63 -11.24 0.31
N PRO A 110 -14.62 -12.56 0.60
CA PRO A 110 -13.97 -13.05 1.80
C PRO A 110 -12.45 -13.03 1.64
N GLY A 111 -11.75 -12.78 2.75
CA GLY A 111 -10.31 -12.87 2.78
C GLY A 111 -9.63 -11.54 3.05
N GLN A 112 -8.35 -11.63 3.31
CA GLN A 112 -7.46 -10.51 3.56
C GLN A 112 -6.22 -10.66 2.69
N THR A 113 -5.62 -9.51 2.35
CA THR A 113 -4.30 -9.50 1.72
C THR A 113 -3.38 -8.63 2.58
N THR A 114 -2.10 -9.00 2.64
CA THR A 114 -1.10 -8.23 3.36
C THR A 114 -0.21 -7.52 2.36
N ILE A 115 -0.12 -6.21 2.50
CA ILE A 115 0.75 -5.38 1.69
C ILE A 115 1.95 -4.98 2.56
N THR A 116 3.14 -5.28 2.08
CA THR A 116 4.38 -4.99 2.80
C THR A 116 5.26 -4.11 1.94
N ALA A 117 5.80 -3.05 2.55
CA ALA A 117 6.73 -2.15 1.89
C ALA A 117 7.84 -1.76 2.84
N SER A 118 9.02 -1.54 2.29
CA SER A 118 10.19 -1.10 3.05
C SER A 118 10.71 0.20 2.45
N ALA A 119 11.17 1.09 3.30
CA ALA A 119 11.83 2.32 2.89
C ALA A 119 12.98 2.62 3.84
N SER A 120 13.99 3.31 3.33
CA SER A 120 15.15 3.71 4.12
C SER A 120 15.26 5.23 4.14
N ALA A 121 15.70 5.75 5.28
CA ALA A 121 16.01 7.15 5.44
C ALA A 121 17.43 7.29 5.97
N PRO A 122 18.21 8.27 5.45
CA PRO A 122 19.57 8.48 5.95
C PRO A 122 19.53 9.01 7.38
N VAL A 123 20.44 8.53 8.19
CA VAL A 123 20.66 9.07 9.53
C VAL A 123 21.73 10.16 9.42
N ASP A 124 21.45 11.30 10.02
CA ASP A 124 22.42 12.39 10.06
C ASP A 124 23.57 12.05 11.00
N VAL A 125 24.67 11.60 10.41
CA VAL A 125 25.88 11.19 11.15
C VAL A 125 26.46 12.35 11.94
N TYR A 126 26.27 13.57 11.49
CA TYR A 126 26.79 14.76 12.16
C TYR A 126 26.02 15.11 13.44
N ARG A 127 24.73 14.82 13.47
CA ARG A 127 23.93 15.01 14.70
C ARG A 127 24.14 13.91 15.72
N GLY A 128 24.45 12.71 15.28
CA GLY A 128 24.69 11.58 16.15
C GLY A 128 26.06 11.56 16.81
N GLY A 129 27.00 12.34 16.32
CA GLY A 129 28.36 12.43 16.85
C GLY A 129 28.57 13.44 17.99
N SER A 130 27.51 14.15 18.34
CA SER A 130 27.59 15.16 19.40
C SER A 130 27.19 14.61 20.77
#